data_9bb48d2b4d09db4c6a353e62466f3e4b
#
_entry.id   9bb48d2b4d09db4c6a353e62466f3e4b
#
_cell.length_a   1.000
_cell.length_b   1.000
_cell.length_c   1.000
_cell.angle_alpha   90.00
_cell.angle_beta   90.00
_cell.angle_gamma   90.00
#
_symmetry.space_group_name_H-M   'P 1'
#
loop_
_entity.id
_entity.type
_entity.pdbx_description
1 polymer ?
#
loop_
_entity_poly.entity_id
_entity_poly.type
_entity_poly.pdbx_seq_one_letter_code
_entity_poly.pdbx_strand_id
1 'polypeptide(L)'
;MSGISYSTLVTMIRSYTEVDDTVFTTDILENFILNAQQRIFSDVPVDSDRVEYEGTLAADTNTVRVPAGMVFVRGVEVFNSTSSRTGRSYWLQKRDRTFISEYVGELTGPSGGSTGQDVTALPKYYAMFGGATGLSSTTSGNIVMAPTPDANYLINIHGNVMPATLESDNQTNYISLNYPQLLLYACLVEAYGYLKGPMDMLTLYE
;
A
#
# COMPACT_ATOMS: atom_id res chain seq x y z
N MET A 1 -20.76 18.89 -4.12
CA MET A 1 -21.24 18.35 -2.85
C MET A 1 -20.29 18.84 -1.77
N SER A 2 -20.81 19.23 -0.60
CA SER A 2 -19.93 19.61 0.52
C SER A 2 -19.39 18.33 1.16
N GLY A 3 -18.07 18.20 1.26
CA GLY A 3 -17.45 17.11 1.98
C GLY A 3 -17.78 17.15 3.48
N ILE A 4 -17.44 16.10 4.19
CA ILE A 4 -17.62 15.99 5.64
C ILE A 4 -16.25 16.01 6.33
N SER A 5 -16.12 16.76 7.45
CA SER A 5 -14.92 16.73 8.28
C SER A 5 -15.02 15.62 9.34
N TYR A 6 -13.88 15.24 9.93
CA TYR A 6 -13.85 14.31 11.07
C TYR A 6 -14.80 14.75 12.19
N SER A 7 -14.72 16.00 12.62
CA SER A 7 -15.56 16.53 13.70
C SER A 7 -17.06 16.47 13.37
N THR A 8 -17.41 16.74 12.11
CA THR A 8 -18.80 16.63 11.66
C THR A 8 -19.25 15.17 11.59
N LEU A 9 -18.39 14.27 11.09
CA LEU A 9 -18.67 12.83 11.04
C LEU A 9 -18.93 12.25 12.42
N VAL A 10 -18.07 12.56 13.39
CA VAL A 10 -18.23 12.14 14.79
C VAL A 10 -19.58 12.60 15.36
N THR A 11 -19.93 13.86 15.13
CA THR A 11 -21.23 14.42 15.59
C THR A 11 -22.41 13.70 14.94
N MET A 12 -22.31 13.40 13.64
CA MET A 12 -23.36 12.67 12.92
C MET A 12 -23.51 11.23 13.42
N ILE A 13 -22.40 10.49 13.61
CA ILE A 13 -22.45 9.12 14.13
C ILE A 13 -23.18 9.10 15.49
N ARG A 14 -22.80 9.97 16.41
CA ARG A 14 -23.47 10.08 17.71
C ARG A 14 -24.95 10.44 17.61
N SER A 15 -25.29 11.35 16.70
CA SER A 15 -26.67 11.76 16.47
C SER A 15 -27.54 10.64 15.90
N TYR A 16 -27.01 9.87 14.95
CA TYR A 16 -27.74 8.74 14.32
C TYR A 16 -27.93 7.56 15.26
N THR A 17 -26.99 7.34 16.15
CA THR A 17 -27.03 6.23 17.13
C THR A 17 -27.69 6.63 18.45
N GLU A 18 -27.98 7.93 18.65
CA GLU A 18 -28.48 8.48 19.92
C GLU A 18 -27.59 8.16 21.12
N VAL A 19 -26.28 8.08 20.90
CA VAL A 19 -25.27 7.69 21.90
C VAL A 19 -24.36 8.86 22.19
N ASP A 20 -24.08 9.09 23.45
CA ASP A 20 -23.23 10.18 23.93
C ASP A 20 -21.73 9.83 23.94
N ASP A 21 -20.88 10.74 24.38
CA ASP A 21 -19.44 10.62 24.43
C ASP A 21 -18.93 9.70 25.56
N THR A 22 -19.77 9.32 26.49
CA THR A 22 -19.42 8.40 27.58
C THR A 22 -19.34 6.95 27.07
N VAL A 23 -20.17 6.60 26.07
CA VAL A 23 -20.17 5.28 25.42
C VAL A 23 -19.31 5.29 24.18
N PHE A 24 -19.48 6.29 23.31
CA PHE A 24 -18.66 6.48 22.13
C PHE A 24 -17.53 7.47 22.40
N THR A 25 -16.49 6.96 23.06
CA THR A 25 -15.26 7.72 23.27
C THR A 25 -14.57 8.02 21.94
N THR A 26 -13.65 8.98 21.94
CA THR A 26 -12.87 9.33 20.75
C THR A 26 -12.15 8.12 20.15
N ASP A 27 -11.49 7.32 20.97
CA ASP A 27 -10.76 6.13 20.55
C ASP A 27 -11.66 5.09 19.86
N ILE A 28 -12.89 4.91 20.37
CA ILE A 28 -13.87 3.99 19.78
C ILE A 28 -14.33 4.50 18.41
N LEU A 29 -14.61 5.79 18.30
CA LEU A 29 -15.02 6.41 17.03
C LEU A 29 -13.90 6.38 16.00
N GLU A 30 -12.65 6.62 16.39
CA GLU A 30 -11.50 6.51 15.52
C GLU A 30 -11.32 5.06 15.00
N ASN A 31 -11.55 4.05 15.83
CA ASN A 31 -11.58 2.66 15.39
C ASN A 31 -12.70 2.36 14.39
N PHE A 32 -13.92 2.90 14.61
CA PHE A 32 -15.00 2.73 13.63
C PHE A 32 -14.65 3.36 12.28
N ILE A 33 -14.10 4.57 12.32
CA ILE A 33 -13.68 5.27 11.11
C ILE A 33 -12.56 4.51 10.38
N LEU A 34 -11.57 4.01 11.12
CA LEU A 34 -10.48 3.21 10.58
C LEU A 34 -11.00 1.94 9.90
N ASN A 35 -11.84 1.17 10.58
CA ASN A 35 -12.42 -0.06 10.05
C ASN A 35 -13.29 0.21 8.81
N ALA A 36 -14.15 1.23 8.88
CA ALA A 36 -14.97 1.65 7.75
C ALA A 36 -14.13 2.04 6.53
N GLN A 37 -13.07 2.82 6.72
CA GLN A 37 -12.16 3.19 5.66
C GLN A 37 -11.43 1.98 5.07
N GLN A 38 -10.90 1.08 5.90
CA GLN A 38 -10.24 -0.14 5.43
C GLN A 38 -11.17 -1.01 4.60
N ARG A 39 -12.43 -1.17 5.02
CA ARG A 39 -13.45 -1.92 4.28
C ARG A 39 -13.72 -1.28 2.92
N ILE A 40 -13.96 0.04 2.88
CA ILE A 40 -14.18 0.77 1.62
C ILE A 40 -12.99 0.59 0.67
N PHE A 41 -11.75 0.71 1.16
CA PHE A 41 -10.56 0.56 0.32
C PHE A 41 -10.34 -0.85 -0.18
N SER A 42 -10.74 -1.85 0.59
CA SER A 42 -10.63 -3.25 0.15
C SER A 42 -11.59 -3.54 -0.99
N ASP A 43 -12.79 -2.97 -0.94
CA ASP A 43 -13.86 -3.28 -1.87
C ASP A 43 -13.85 -2.38 -3.11
N VAL A 44 -13.45 -1.11 -2.95
CA VAL A 44 -13.46 -0.11 -4.02
C VAL A 44 -12.07 0.51 -4.21
N PRO A 45 -11.23 -0.06 -5.09
CA PRO A 45 -9.94 0.57 -5.39
C PRO A 45 -10.16 1.88 -6.16
N VAL A 46 -9.80 3.00 -5.54
CA VAL A 46 -9.97 4.33 -6.12
C VAL A 46 -8.69 4.78 -6.81
N ASP A 47 -8.81 5.49 -7.92
CA ASP A 47 -7.64 5.99 -8.67
C ASP A 47 -6.82 7.04 -7.92
N SER A 48 -7.44 7.77 -6.99
CA SER A 48 -6.74 8.73 -6.12
C SER A 48 -5.68 8.12 -5.22
N ASP A 49 -5.78 6.80 -5.00
CA ASP A 49 -4.86 6.07 -4.12
C ASP A 49 -3.67 5.51 -4.90
N ARG A 50 -3.63 5.75 -6.20
CA ARG A 50 -2.47 5.44 -7.03
C ARG A 50 -1.36 6.43 -6.79
N VAL A 51 -0.23 5.91 -6.37
CA VAL A 51 0.95 6.71 -6.06
C VAL A 51 2.15 6.12 -6.78
N GLU A 52 3.03 7.01 -7.15
CA GLU A 52 4.33 6.71 -7.72
C GLU A 52 5.40 7.05 -6.68
N TYR A 53 6.19 6.04 -6.31
CA TYR A 53 7.33 6.21 -5.43
C TYR A 53 8.62 6.17 -6.22
N GLU A 54 9.37 7.24 -6.13
CA GLU A 54 10.69 7.35 -6.71
C GLU A 54 11.75 6.70 -5.81
N GLY A 55 12.64 5.93 -6.41
CA GLY A 55 13.71 5.27 -5.70
C GLY A 55 14.97 5.10 -6.55
N THR A 56 15.96 4.51 -5.94
CA THR A 56 17.22 4.11 -6.59
C THR A 56 17.46 2.63 -6.38
N LEU A 57 17.92 1.98 -7.41
CA LEU A 57 18.38 0.60 -7.40
C LEU A 57 19.90 0.63 -7.49
N ALA A 58 20.57 0.13 -6.47
CA ALA A 58 22.04 0.11 -6.46
C ALA A 58 22.58 -1.05 -7.31
N ALA A 59 23.75 -0.84 -7.91
CA ALA A 59 24.49 -1.93 -8.57
C ALA A 59 24.67 -3.11 -7.61
N ASP A 60 24.67 -4.30 -8.15
CA ASP A 60 24.84 -5.56 -7.41
C ASP A 60 23.78 -5.84 -6.34
N THR A 61 22.71 -5.03 -6.30
CA THR A 61 21.59 -5.19 -5.35
C THR A 61 20.29 -5.46 -6.10
N ASN A 62 19.77 -6.67 -6.00
CA ASN A 62 18.57 -7.09 -6.71
C ASN A 62 17.27 -6.96 -5.91
N THR A 63 17.32 -6.41 -4.72
CA THR A 63 16.15 -6.31 -3.83
C THR A 63 15.85 -4.87 -3.44
N VAL A 64 14.55 -4.52 -3.48
CA VAL A 64 14.05 -3.20 -3.08
C VAL A 64 12.86 -3.39 -2.16
N ARG A 65 12.77 -2.53 -1.14
CA ARG A 65 11.62 -2.51 -0.24
C ARG A 65 10.41 -1.87 -0.90
N VAL A 66 9.26 -2.47 -0.66
CA VAL A 66 7.98 -1.79 -0.94
C VAL A 66 7.86 -0.59 0.00
N PRO A 67 7.54 0.59 -0.52
CA PRO A 67 7.34 1.77 0.32
C PRO A 67 6.28 1.54 1.40
N ALA A 68 6.48 2.15 2.57
CA ALA A 68 5.52 2.04 3.67
C ALA A 68 4.14 2.60 3.24
N GLY A 69 3.08 1.96 3.69
CA GLY A 69 1.70 2.34 3.35
C GLY A 69 1.23 1.85 1.98
N MET A 70 2.09 1.30 1.13
CA MET A 70 1.67 0.71 -0.14
C MET A 70 1.00 -0.64 0.09
N VAL A 71 -0.26 -0.74 -0.26
CA VAL A 71 -1.07 -1.96 -0.08
C VAL A 71 -0.72 -3.01 -1.12
N PHE A 72 -0.56 -2.58 -2.38
CA PHE A 72 -0.08 -3.46 -3.45
C PHE A 72 0.65 -2.70 -4.54
N VAL A 73 1.62 -3.39 -5.15
CA VAL A 73 2.43 -2.89 -6.27
C VAL A 73 1.75 -3.25 -7.58
N ARG A 74 1.47 -2.26 -8.41
CA ARG A 74 0.91 -2.43 -9.75
C ARG A 74 1.98 -2.66 -10.80
N GLY A 75 3.11 -1.98 -10.66
CA GLY A 75 4.22 -2.12 -11.59
C GLY A 75 5.48 -1.43 -11.09
N VAL A 76 6.57 -1.80 -11.70
CA VAL A 76 7.90 -1.21 -11.45
C VAL A 76 8.48 -0.76 -12.77
N GLU A 77 8.93 0.47 -12.80
CA GLU A 77 9.59 1.09 -13.95
C GLU A 77 11.05 1.36 -13.60
N VAL A 78 11.95 1.08 -14.53
CA VAL A 78 13.40 1.33 -14.39
C VAL A 78 13.83 2.28 -15.48
N PHE A 79 14.60 3.30 -15.11
CA PHE A 79 15.17 4.25 -16.04
C PHE A 79 16.60 3.82 -16.38
N ASN A 80 16.92 3.80 -17.67
CA ASN A 80 18.28 3.56 -18.13
C ASN A 80 19.14 4.83 -17.92
N SER A 81 19.20 5.29 -16.68
CA SER A 81 19.94 6.48 -16.27
C SER A 81 20.16 6.45 -14.77
N THR A 82 21.29 6.94 -14.34
CA THR A 82 21.68 7.08 -12.93
C THR A 82 21.29 8.43 -12.31
N SER A 83 20.86 9.39 -13.14
CA SER A 83 20.67 10.78 -12.69
C SER A 83 19.42 11.48 -13.22
N SER A 84 18.72 10.89 -14.18
CA SER A 84 17.57 11.55 -14.81
C SER A 84 16.43 10.57 -15.09
N ARG A 85 15.20 10.95 -14.68
CA ARG A 85 13.95 10.24 -15.00
C ARG A 85 13.33 10.69 -16.32
N THR A 86 13.97 11.58 -17.07
CA THR A 86 13.51 12.05 -18.40
C THR A 86 14.02 11.17 -19.55
N GLY A 87 14.83 10.17 -19.26
CA GLY A 87 15.40 9.25 -20.24
C GLY A 87 14.45 8.12 -20.63
N ARG A 88 15.00 7.14 -21.34
CA ARG A 88 14.28 5.93 -21.73
C ARG A 88 13.99 5.08 -20.48
N SER A 89 12.74 4.75 -20.27
CA SER A 89 12.29 3.88 -19.19
C SER A 89 11.81 2.52 -19.72
N TYR A 90 11.80 1.53 -18.85
CA TYR A 90 11.37 0.17 -19.13
C TYR A 90 10.50 -0.32 -17.98
N TRP A 91 9.29 -0.80 -18.31
CA TRP A 91 8.43 -1.49 -17.37
C TRP A 91 8.91 -2.92 -17.16
N LEU A 92 9.17 -3.27 -15.92
CA LEU A 92 9.56 -4.64 -15.57
C LEU A 92 8.36 -5.57 -15.67
N GLN A 93 8.59 -6.78 -16.17
CA GLN A 93 7.55 -7.81 -16.21
C GLN A 93 7.45 -8.51 -14.87
N LYS A 94 6.25 -8.54 -14.30
CA LYS A 94 5.98 -9.32 -13.09
C LYS A 94 6.06 -10.81 -13.41
N ARG A 95 6.85 -11.55 -12.63
CA ARG A 95 7.03 -12.99 -12.73
C ARG A 95 6.95 -13.62 -11.35
N ASP A 96 6.79 -14.93 -11.30
CA ASP A 96 6.90 -15.69 -10.08
C ASP A 96 8.36 -15.77 -9.61
N ARG A 97 8.54 -15.95 -8.30
CA ARG A 97 9.87 -16.08 -7.70
C ARG A 97 10.64 -17.31 -8.25
N THR A 98 9.94 -18.40 -8.49
CA THR A 98 10.51 -19.63 -9.05
C THR A 98 11.06 -19.40 -10.45
N PHE A 99 10.32 -18.68 -11.30
CA PHE A 99 10.80 -18.29 -12.63
C PHE A 99 12.13 -17.53 -12.55
N ILE A 100 12.22 -16.56 -11.64
CA ILE A 100 13.45 -15.78 -11.49
C ILE A 100 14.61 -16.67 -11.04
N SER A 101 14.38 -17.61 -10.12
CA SER A 101 15.42 -18.53 -9.63
C SER A 101 15.88 -19.52 -10.68
N GLU A 102 14.97 -20.01 -11.52
CA GLU A 102 15.27 -21.06 -12.49
C GLU A 102 15.82 -20.53 -13.82
N TYR A 103 15.30 -19.38 -14.28
CA TYR A 103 15.58 -18.90 -15.65
C TYR A 103 16.57 -17.73 -15.73
N VAL A 104 16.78 -17.00 -14.65
CA VAL A 104 17.67 -15.84 -14.67
C VAL A 104 19.03 -16.14 -14.03
N GLY A 105 19.22 -17.36 -13.55
CA GLY A 105 20.45 -17.80 -12.90
C GLY A 105 20.51 -17.41 -11.41
N GLU A 106 21.62 -17.62 -10.78
CA GLU A 106 21.80 -17.32 -9.37
C GLU A 106 21.63 -15.82 -9.11
N LEU A 107 20.56 -15.49 -8.39
CA LEU A 107 20.21 -14.11 -8.02
C LEU A 107 21.11 -13.53 -6.94
N THR A 108 21.87 -14.37 -6.30
CA THR A 108 22.86 -14.03 -5.28
C THR A 108 24.13 -14.77 -5.64
N GLY A 109 25.04 -14.07 -6.29
CA GLY A 109 26.39 -14.58 -6.42
C GLY A 109 26.94 -14.89 -5.02
N PRO A 110 27.53 -16.07 -4.81
CA PRO A 110 28.27 -16.31 -3.61
C PRO A 110 29.43 -15.32 -3.56
N SER A 111 29.55 -14.60 -2.48
CA SER A 111 30.80 -13.94 -2.14
C SER A 111 31.84 -15.03 -1.91
N GLY A 112 32.45 -15.52 -2.96
CA GLY A 112 33.47 -16.55 -2.86
C GLY A 112 33.37 -17.62 -3.94
N GLY A 113 33.87 -17.33 -5.10
CA GLY A 113 34.44 -18.23 -6.06
C GLY A 113 33.76 -19.57 -6.30
N SER A 114 32.88 -19.63 -7.26
CA SER A 114 32.76 -20.80 -8.14
C SER A 114 31.86 -20.46 -9.33
N THR A 115 32.39 -20.39 -10.49
CA THR A 115 31.92 -20.70 -11.83
C THR A 115 30.45 -20.45 -12.26
N GLY A 116 29.62 -19.73 -11.52
CA GLY A 116 28.37 -19.17 -11.98
C GLY A 116 28.63 -17.70 -12.33
N GLN A 117 28.62 -17.32 -13.60
CA GLN A 117 28.67 -15.90 -13.94
C GLN A 117 27.39 -15.26 -13.45
N ASP A 118 27.47 -14.40 -12.45
CA ASP A 118 26.41 -13.46 -12.09
C ASP A 118 26.08 -12.64 -13.33
N VAL A 119 24.96 -12.94 -13.94
CA VAL A 119 24.48 -12.15 -15.09
C VAL A 119 23.94 -10.85 -14.52
N THR A 120 24.82 -9.86 -14.40
CA THR A 120 24.42 -8.50 -14.10
C THR A 120 24.03 -7.78 -15.39
N ALA A 121 22.90 -7.13 -15.40
CA ALA A 121 22.39 -6.35 -16.53
C ALA A 121 21.26 -5.42 -16.06
N LEU A 122 20.77 -4.59 -16.99
CA LEU A 122 19.54 -3.83 -16.75
C LEU A 122 18.39 -4.80 -16.41
N PRO A 123 17.72 -4.64 -15.25
CA PRO A 123 16.61 -5.51 -14.86
C PRO A 123 15.47 -5.54 -15.86
N LYS A 124 14.85 -6.70 -16.04
CA LYS A 124 13.70 -6.91 -16.95
C LYS A 124 12.49 -7.50 -16.24
N TYR A 125 12.71 -8.21 -15.14
CA TYR A 125 11.70 -8.92 -14.40
C TYR A 125 11.69 -8.50 -12.94
N TYR A 126 10.53 -8.63 -12.29
CA TYR A 126 10.43 -8.50 -10.84
C TYR A 126 9.48 -9.54 -10.28
N ALA A 127 9.73 -9.95 -9.05
CA ALA A 127 8.85 -10.79 -8.27
C ALA A 127 8.57 -10.12 -6.92
N MET A 128 7.35 -10.29 -6.43
CA MET A 128 6.99 -9.89 -5.08
C MET A 128 7.33 -11.03 -4.12
N PHE A 129 7.99 -10.70 -3.05
CA PHE A 129 8.32 -11.66 -2.00
C PHE A 129 8.07 -11.04 -0.63
N GLY A 130 7.39 -11.79 0.24
CA GLY A 130 7.21 -11.39 1.63
C GLY A 130 8.57 -11.24 2.32
N GLY A 131 8.73 -10.24 3.16
CA GLY A 131 9.98 -9.99 3.84
C GLY A 131 10.49 -11.22 4.57
N ALA A 132 11.79 -11.52 4.44
CA ALA A 132 12.43 -12.59 5.19
C ALA A 132 12.42 -12.24 6.68
N THR A 133 11.67 -12.98 7.47
CA THR A 133 11.72 -12.91 8.92
C THR A 133 12.82 -13.83 9.43
N GLY A 134 13.82 -13.30 10.10
CA GLY A 134 14.73 -14.09 10.93
C GLY A 134 16.17 -14.22 10.49
N LEU A 135 16.58 -13.70 9.35
CA LEU A 135 17.97 -13.66 8.95
C LEU A 135 18.37 -12.21 8.67
N SER A 136 19.23 -11.67 9.49
CA SER A 136 19.85 -10.33 9.42
C SER A 136 18.99 -9.23 8.77
N SER A 137 18.55 -8.28 9.56
CA SER A 137 17.55 -7.23 9.21
C SER A 137 17.98 -6.20 8.16
N THR A 138 19.09 -6.39 7.49
CA THR A 138 19.66 -5.39 6.59
C THR A 138 19.30 -5.59 5.10
N THR A 139 18.71 -6.72 4.72
CA THR A 139 18.48 -7.08 3.31
C THR A 139 17.06 -7.56 3.00
N SER A 140 16.07 -7.25 3.79
CA SER A 140 14.69 -7.64 3.49
C SER A 140 14.02 -6.70 2.50
N GLY A 141 14.25 -6.89 1.21
CA GLY A 141 13.45 -6.28 0.16
C GLY A 141 12.23 -7.12 -0.15
N ASN A 142 11.09 -6.48 -0.40
CA ASN A 142 9.85 -7.16 -0.76
C ASN A 142 9.69 -7.36 -2.28
N ILE A 143 10.52 -6.68 -3.06
CA ILE A 143 10.58 -6.79 -4.53
C ILE A 143 11.95 -7.31 -4.89
N VAL A 144 11.98 -8.41 -5.61
CA VAL A 144 13.23 -8.96 -6.17
C VAL A 144 13.24 -8.70 -7.66
N MET A 145 14.32 -8.14 -8.16
CA MET A 145 14.50 -7.82 -9.58
C MET A 145 15.50 -8.75 -10.22
N ALA A 146 15.36 -8.96 -11.51
CA ALA A 146 16.25 -9.81 -12.27
C ALA A 146 16.37 -9.35 -13.74
N PRO A 147 17.58 -9.45 -14.35
CA PRO A 147 18.89 -9.75 -13.74
C PRO A 147 19.27 -8.79 -12.62
N THR A 148 20.31 -9.15 -11.86
CA THR A 148 20.93 -8.23 -10.89
C THR A 148 21.44 -6.99 -11.61
N PRO A 149 21.23 -5.77 -11.12
CA PRO A 149 21.65 -4.55 -11.78
C PRO A 149 23.18 -4.48 -11.94
N ASP A 150 23.63 -4.12 -13.13
CA ASP A 150 25.05 -3.88 -13.44
C ASP A 150 25.50 -2.45 -13.11
N ALA A 151 24.57 -1.56 -12.86
CA ALA A 151 24.82 -0.17 -12.51
C ALA A 151 23.72 0.36 -11.57
N ASN A 152 23.93 1.57 -11.05
CA ASN A 152 22.87 2.27 -10.32
C ASN A 152 21.80 2.74 -11.31
N TYR A 153 20.54 2.45 -11.02
CA TYR A 153 19.40 2.88 -11.83
C TYR A 153 18.38 3.63 -10.98
N LEU A 154 17.70 4.57 -11.60
CA LEU A 154 16.51 5.18 -11.01
C LEU A 154 15.30 4.26 -11.27
N ILE A 155 14.45 4.12 -10.27
CA ILE A 155 13.24 3.30 -10.36
C ILE A 155 12.04 4.09 -9.87
N ASN A 156 10.88 3.77 -10.44
CA ASN A 156 9.59 4.18 -9.94
C ASN A 156 8.75 2.95 -9.60
N ILE A 157 8.19 2.94 -8.41
CA ILE A 157 7.29 1.88 -7.96
C ILE A 157 5.88 2.45 -7.98
N HIS A 158 5.03 1.94 -8.85
CA HIS A 158 3.64 2.32 -8.99
C HIS A 158 2.77 1.39 -8.17
N GLY A 159 1.91 1.93 -7.34
CA GLY A 159 1.04 1.11 -6.50
C GLY A 159 -0.13 1.89 -5.93
N ASN A 160 -0.91 1.22 -5.11
CA ASN A 160 -1.95 1.86 -4.33
C ASN A 160 -1.50 1.97 -2.88
N VAL A 161 -1.73 3.12 -2.29
CA VAL A 161 -1.52 3.37 -0.87
C VAL A 161 -2.85 3.46 -0.15
N MET A 162 -2.83 3.15 1.13
CA MET A 162 -3.96 3.44 1.99
C MET A 162 -3.93 4.94 2.34
N PRO A 163 -5.00 5.69 2.05
CA PRO A 163 -5.05 7.09 2.43
C PRO A 163 -4.94 7.26 3.95
N ALA A 164 -4.47 8.42 4.35
CA ALA A 164 -4.41 8.77 5.75
C ALA A 164 -5.80 8.67 6.40
N THR A 165 -5.84 8.04 7.56
CA THR A 165 -7.07 7.89 8.35
C THR A 165 -7.58 9.26 8.80
N LEU A 166 -8.89 9.40 8.90
CA LEU A 166 -9.50 10.57 9.53
C LEU A 166 -9.34 10.48 11.04
N GLU A 167 -8.79 11.52 11.60
CA GLU A 167 -8.52 11.68 13.04
C GLU A 167 -8.61 13.17 13.41
N SER A 168 -8.41 13.47 14.68
CA SER A 168 -8.44 14.86 15.18
C SER A 168 -7.46 15.77 14.43
N ASP A 169 -6.30 15.26 14.08
CA ASP A 169 -5.25 16.01 13.40
C ASP A 169 -5.35 15.94 11.85
N ASN A 170 -6.11 14.99 11.32
CA ASN A 170 -6.39 14.84 9.89
C ASN A 170 -7.90 14.89 9.63
N GLN A 171 -8.42 16.10 9.49
CA GLN A 171 -9.86 16.38 9.43
C GLN A 171 -10.55 15.97 8.13
N THR A 172 -9.81 15.76 7.04
CA THR A 172 -10.39 15.46 5.72
C THR A 172 -9.50 14.51 4.94
N ASN A 173 -10.12 13.63 4.16
CA ASN A 173 -9.44 12.80 3.16
C ASN A 173 -10.29 12.70 1.89
N TYR A 174 -9.80 11.96 0.90
CA TYR A 174 -10.49 11.82 -0.38
C TYR A 174 -11.94 11.30 -0.24
N ILE A 175 -12.15 10.27 0.57
CA ILE A 175 -13.49 9.68 0.78
C ILE A 175 -14.42 10.67 1.46
N SER A 176 -13.94 11.33 2.51
CA SER A 176 -14.76 12.29 3.26
C SER A 176 -15.19 13.49 2.41
N LEU A 177 -14.37 13.88 1.43
CA LEU A 177 -14.67 14.99 0.54
C LEU A 177 -15.60 14.59 -0.61
N ASN A 178 -15.41 13.41 -1.19
CA ASN A 178 -16.10 13.01 -2.41
C ASN A 178 -17.29 12.05 -2.15
N TYR A 179 -17.21 11.23 -1.11
CA TYR A 179 -18.20 10.19 -0.78
C TYR A 179 -18.61 10.22 0.70
N PRO A 180 -19.07 11.37 1.22
CA PRO A 180 -19.34 11.54 2.65
C PRO A 180 -20.42 10.59 3.17
N GLN A 181 -21.45 10.30 2.38
CA GLN A 181 -22.51 9.37 2.78
C GLN A 181 -22.04 7.93 2.87
N LEU A 182 -21.21 7.49 1.92
CA LEU A 182 -20.61 6.15 1.95
C LEU A 182 -19.80 5.97 3.24
N LEU A 183 -18.98 6.96 3.59
CA LEU A 183 -18.19 6.92 4.81
C LEU A 183 -19.07 6.90 6.06
N LEU A 184 -20.10 7.76 6.11
CA LEU A 184 -21.02 7.80 7.24
C LEU A 184 -21.72 6.44 7.43
N TYR A 185 -22.28 5.87 6.37
CA TYR A 185 -22.99 4.59 6.48
C TYR A 185 -22.06 3.44 6.86
N ALA A 186 -20.87 3.40 6.31
CA ALA A 186 -19.86 2.41 6.71
C ALA A 186 -19.52 2.54 8.22
N CYS A 187 -19.36 3.76 8.74
CA CYS A 187 -19.16 3.98 10.17
C CYS A 187 -20.39 3.59 11.01
N LEU A 188 -21.60 3.80 10.51
CA LEU A 188 -22.82 3.39 11.22
C LEU A 188 -22.95 1.86 11.31
N VAL A 189 -22.53 1.11 10.28
CA VAL A 189 -22.48 -0.36 10.35
C VAL A 189 -21.58 -0.81 11.52
N GLU A 190 -20.38 -0.22 11.64
CA GLU A 190 -19.47 -0.53 12.76
C GLU A 190 -20.07 -0.13 14.11
N ALA A 191 -20.70 1.06 14.20
CA ALA A 191 -21.30 1.57 15.42
C ALA A 191 -22.46 0.70 15.90
N TYR A 192 -23.38 0.32 15.01
CA TYR A 192 -24.48 -0.57 15.35
C TYR A 192 -24.02 -1.99 15.66
N GLY A 193 -22.97 -2.47 15.01
CA GLY A 193 -22.32 -3.74 15.36
C GLY A 193 -21.77 -3.72 16.79
N TYR A 194 -21.14 -2.62 17.19
CA TYR A 194 -20.62 -2.43 18.55
C TYR A 194 -21.73 -2.40 19.60
N LEU A 195 -22.83 -1.72 19.32
CA LEU A 195 -23.99 -1.62 20.21
C LEU A 195 -24.81 -2.91 20.28
N LYS A 196 -24.46 -3.94 19.47
CA LYS A 196 -25.28 -5.16 19.30
C LYS A 196 -26.73 -4.81 18.92
N GLY A 197 -26.86 -3.83 18.04
CA GLY A 197 -28.14 -3.34 17.54
C GLY A 197 -28.94 -4.42 16.81
N PRO A 198 -30.24 -4.16 16.53
CA PRO A 198 -31.06 -5.08 15.76
C PRO A 198 -30.49 -5.31 14.36
N MET A 199 -30.54 -6.58 13.89
CA MET A 199 -30.02 -6.98 12.57
C MET A 199 -30.63 -6.16 11.42
N ASP A 200 -31.87 -5.72 11.57
CA ASP A 200 -32.57 -4.91 10.57
C ASP A 200 -31.88 -3.55 10.33
N MET A 201 -31.28 -2.96 11.35
CA MET A 201 -30.54 -1.71 11.21
C MET A 201 -29.19 -1.92 10.52
N LEU A 202 -28.51 -3.03 10.77
CA LEU A 202 -27.28 -3.37 10.09
C LEU A 202 -27.50 -3.55 8.59
N THR A 203 -28.54 -4.28 8.21
CA THR A 203 -28.88 -4.51 6.78
C THR A 203 -29.38 -3.26 6.07
N LEU A 204 -29.89 -2.26 6.79
CA LEU A 204 -30.31 -0.99 6.22
C LEU A 204 -29.11 -0.14 5.75
N TYR A 205 -27.98 -0.22 6.46
CA TYR A 205 -26.80 0.59 6.18
C TYR A 205 -25.72 -0.15 5.37
N GLU A 206 -25.81 -1.44 5.20
CA GLU A 206 -24.92 -2.27 4.40
C GLU A 206 -25.26 -2.17 2.87
#